data_b8fb3e738861de736cde5b1f7b532c0f
#
_entry.id   b8fb3e738861de736cde5b1f7b532c0f
#
_cell.length_a   1.000
_cell.length_b   1.000
_cell.length_c   1.000
_cell.angle_alpha   90.00
_cell.angle_beta   90.00
_cell.angle_gamma   90.00
#
_symmetry.space_group_name_H-M   'P 1'
#
loop_
_entity.id
_entity.type
_entity.pdbx_description
1 polymer ?
#
loop_
_entity_poly.entity_id
_entity_poly.type
_entity_poly.pdbx_seq_one_letter_code
_entity_poly.pdbx_strand_id
1 'polypeptide(L)'
;MRVVSLVPSLTETLFALGAGDDVVGITDFCMFPENLDRPRVGGTKTPDIAKIRQLRPDIVYINVEENLKKHADAIARFARVIATEPKTIDDVVKLIEMLGRMHHRERRAQELVQQITDNRQQRTSFSFVVPIWKKPWMWCGGDTYVSNLVESVGGRNLLRERTRYPSIGVDEVLALQPDIVFLPDEPYAFTQADAHHLARTLSASAPAESGRVIGPFPGHLFTWHGVRTIAGLKFLLEVDSKI
;
A
#
# COMPACT_ATOMS: atom_id res chain seq x y z
N MET A 1 -13.33 2.13 -23.24
CA MET A 1 -13.28 3.23 -22.25
C MET A 1 -11.84 3.74 -22.20
N ARG A 2 -11.62 5.04 -21.97
CA ARG A 2 -10.26 5.64 -21.90
C ARG A 2 -9.99 6.05 -20.46
N VAL A 3 -8.95 5.48 -19.86
CA VAL A 3 -8.65 5.66 -18.44
C VAL A 3 -7.25 6.22 -18.24
N VAL A 4 -7.11 7.19 -17.36
CA VAL A 4 -5.81 7.59 -16.80
C VAL A 4 -5.76 7.14 -15.34
N SER A 5 -4.70 6.44 -14.95
CA SER A 5 -4.47 6.03 -13.57
C SER A 5 -3.34 6.86 -12.95
N LEU A 6 -3.66 7.63 -11.90
CA LEU A 6 -2.69 8.45 -11.18
C LEU A 6 -2.15 7.76 -9.92
N VAL A 7 -2.32 6.42 -9.85
CA VAL A 7 -1.91 5.62 -8.68
C VAL A 7 -1.28 4.32 -9.16
N PRO A 8 -0.02 4.04 -8.78
CA PRO A 8 0.68 2.83 -9.24
C PRO A 8 -0.06 1.52 -8.90
N SER A 9 -0.59 1.40 -7.70
CA SER A 9 -1.32 0.20 -7.25
C SER A 9 -2.65 0.01 -8.01
N LEU A 10 -3.35 1.08 -8.38
CA LEU A 10 -4.55 1.01 -9.22
C LEU A 10 -4.20 0.64 -10.66
N THR A 11 -3.09 1.17 -11.18
CA THR A 11 -2.58 0.78 -12.51
C THR A 11 -2.35 -0.73 -12.57
N GLU A 12 -1.60 -1.27 -11.61
CA GLU A 12 -1.35 -2.71 -11.52
C GLU A 12 -2.65 -3.51 -11.44
N THR A 13 -3.61 -3.05 -10.63
CA THR A 13 -4.91 -3.72 -10.45
C THR A 13 -5.72 -3.73 -11.76
N LEU A 14 -5.74 -2.63 -12.51
CA LEU A 14 -6.41 -2.57 -13.82
C LEU A 14 -5.81 -3.57 -14.82
N PHE A 15 -4.47 -3.66 -14.87
CA PHE A 15 -3.81 -4.65 -15.74
C PHE A 15 -4.08 -6.09 -15.28
N ALA A 16 -4.05 -6.36 -13.97
CA ALA A 16 -4.36 -7.68 -13.42
C ALA A 16 -5.81 -8.12 -13.67
N LEU A 17 -6.74 -7.17 -13.75
CA LEU A 17 -8.13 -7.38 -14.17
C LEU A 17 -8.28 -7.66 -15.66
N GLY A 18 -7.23 -7.45 -16.48
CA GLY A 18 -7.34 -7.52 -17.93
C GLY A 18 -8.00 -6.29 -18.56
N ALA A 19 -7.96 -5.16 -17.86
CA ALA A 19 -8.45 -3.85 -18.33
C ALA A 19 -7.32 -2.92 -18.80
N GLY A 20 -6.13 -3.46 -19.04
CA GLY A 20 -4.95 -2.70 -19.46
C GLY A 20 -5.13 -1.94 -20.78
N ASP A 21 -5.97 -2.43 -21.70
CA ASP A 21 -6.25 -1.77 -22.98
C ASP A 21 -7.07 -0.49 -22.80
N ASP A 22 -7.81 -0.36 -21.73
CA ASP A 22 -8.50 0.87 -21.36
C ASP A 22 -7.55 1.97 -20.89
N VAL A 23 -6.36 1.59 -20.35
CA VAL A 23 -5.41 2.52 -19.72
C VAL A 23 -4.61 3.27 -20.79
N VAL A 24 -4.86 4.57 -20.93
CA VAL A 24 -4.22 5.47 -21.91
C VAL A 24 -3.16 6.40 -21.32
N GLY A 25 -3.01 6.41 -19.99
CA GLY A 25 -1.98 7.21 -19.30
C GLY A 25 -1.78 6.75 -17.85
N ILE A 26 -0.54 6.85 -17.39
CA ILE A 26 -0.11 6.37 -16.06
C ILE A 26 0.91 7.34 -15.46
N THR A 27 1.20 7.22 -14.15
CA THR A 27 2.24 8.03 -13.50
C THR A 27 3.65 7.52 -13.82
N ASP A 28 4.66 8.35 -13.52
CA ASP A 28 6.08 8.00 -13.66
C ASP A 28 6.49 6.87 -12.70
N PHE A 29 5.73 6.66 -11.62
CA PHE A 29 5.97 5.64 -10.58
C PHE A 29 5.32 4.28 -10.87
N CYS A 30 4.53 4.15 -11.93
CA CYS A 30 3.94 2.87 -12.30
C CYS A 30 5.01 1.93 -12.85
N MET A 31 5.36 0.89 -12.08
CA MET A 31 6.38 -0.11 -12.44
C MET A 31 5.79 -1.50 -12.73
N PHE A 32 4.54 -1.73 -12.38
CA PHE A 32 3.86 -3.01 -12.61
C PHE A 32 2.62 -2.84 -13.49
N PRO A 33 2.38 -3.84 -14.40
CA PRO A 33 3.29 -4.93 -14.76
C PRO A 33 4.60 -4.41 -15.38
N GLU A 34 5.63 -5.25 -15.44
CA GLU A 34 6.88 -4.89 -16.10
C GLU A 34 6.65 -4.50 -17.57
N ASN A 35 7.50 -3.64 -18.11
CA ASN A 35 7.46 -3.18 -19.50
C ASN A 35 6.16 -2.43 -19.88
N LEU A 36 5.61 -1.64 -18.95
CA LEU A 36 4.47 -0.76 -19.22
C LEU A 36 4.79 0.27 -20.32
N ASP A 37 4.24 0.05 -21.51
CA ASP A 37 4.29 1.02 -22.61
C ASP A 37 2.98 1.85 -22.63
N ARG A 38 2.95 2.91 -21.84
CA ARG A 38 1.84 3.86 -21.76
C ARG A 38 2.39 5.29 -21.55
N PRO A 39 1.75 6.33 -22.08
CA PRO A 39 2.09 7.72 -21.84
C PRO A 39 2.22 8.04 -20.35
N ARG A 40 3.37 8.57 -19.95
CA ARG A 40 3.62 9.02 -18.58
C ARG A 40 3.08 10.43 -18.40
N VAL A 41 2.28 10.66 -17.35
CA VAL A 41 1.60 11.94 -17.09
C VAL A 41 2.09 12.62 -15.80
N GLY A 42 3.34 12.39 -15.44
CA GLY A 42 3.98 12.96 -14.25
C GLY A 42 3.77 12.14 -12.97
N GLY A 43 4.13 12.72 -11.83
CA GLY A 43 4.05 12.06 -10.54
C GLY A 43 2.67 12.10 -9.88
N THR A 44 2.46 11.29 -8.84
CA THR A 44 1.19 11.25 -8.08
C THR A 44 0.84 12.60 -7.45
N LYS A 45 1.84 13.34 -6.93
CA LYS A 45 1.66 14.69 -6.35
C LYS A 45 1.83 15.82 -7.36
N THR A 46 2.36 15.53 -8.54
CA THR A 46 2.71 16.51 -9.59
C THR A 46 2.29 16.01 -10.97
N PRO A 47 0.99 15.68 -11.21
CA PRO A 47 0.52 15.23 -12.51
C PRO A 47 0.50 16.39 -13.52
N ASP A 48 0.83 16.10 -14.76
CA ASP A 48 0.70 17.02 -15.90
C ASP A 48 -0.76 17.05 -16.40
N ILE A 49 -1.52 18.01 -15.90
CA ILE A 49 -2.96 18.15 -16.21
C ILE A 49 -3.19 18.41 -17.71
N ALA A 50 -2.28 19.12 -18.39
CA ALA A 50 -2.40 19.40 -19.83
C ALA A 50 -2.25 18.09 -20.62
N LYS A 51 -1.26 17.28 -20.29
CA LYS A 51 -1.03 15.97 -20.90
C LYS A 51 -2.20 15.01 -20.65
N ILE A 52 -2.73 14.97 -19.41
CA ILE A 52 -3.93 14.18 -19.08
C ILE A 52 -5.10 14.60 -19.99
N ARG A 53 -5.36 15.90 -20.14
CA ARG A 53 -6.43 16.41 -21.02
C ARG A 53 -6.23 16.01 -22.47
N GLN A 54 -4.99 16.04 -22.99
CA GLN A 54 -4.67 15.62 -24.37
C GLN A 54 -5.00 14.14 -24.62
N LEU A 55 -4.87 13.30 -23.60
CA LEU A 55 -5.23 11.87 -23.66
C LEU A 55 -6.74 11.65 -23.75
N ARG A 56 -7.57 12.68 -23.54
CA ARG A 56 -9.04 12.62 -23.55
C ARG A 56 -9.59 11.42 -22.75
N PRO A 57 -9.29 11.32 -21.46
CA PRO A 57 -9.81 10.23 -20.65
C PRO A 57 -11.31 10.40 -20.37
N ASP A 58 -12.04 9.28 -20.34
CA ASP A 58 -13.40 9.22 -19.80
C ASP A 58 -13.36 9.26 -18.28
N ILE A 59 -12.38 8.53 -17.70
CA ILE A 59 -12.19 8.36 -16.24
C ILE A 59 -10.74 8.60 -15.86
N VAL A 60 -10.54 9.27 -14.73
CA VAL A 60 -9.23 9.36 -14.05
C VAL A 60 -9.36 8.78 -12.64
N TYR A 61 -8.60 7.73 -12.36
CA TYR A 61 -8.50 7.12 -11.03
C TYR A 61 -7.46 7.83 -10.19
N ILE A 62 -7.83 8.15 -8.95
CA ILE A 62 -6.96 8.77 -7.95
C ILE A 62 -7.11 8.04 -6.60
N ASN A 63 -6.15 8.30 -5.70
CA ASN A 63 -6.24 7.91 -4.29
C ASN A 63 -6.10 9.16 -3.41
N VAL A 64 -6.91 9.23 -2.35
CA VAL A 64 -6.99 10.40 -1.45
C VAL A 64 -5.65 10.66 -0.74
N GLU A 65 -4.88 9.63 -0.39
CA GLU A 65 -3.59 9.78 0.28
C GLU A 65 -2.46 10.18 -0.67
N GLU A 66 -2.53 9.71 -1.92
CA GLU A 66 -1.46 9.89 -2.91
C GLU A 66 -1.62 11.14 -3.77
N ASN A 67 -2.85 11.56 -4.06
CA ASN A 67 -3.12 12.65 -4.99
C ASN A 67 -3.62 13.89 -4.27
N LEU A 68 -3.28 15.06 -4.78
CA LEU A 68 -3.72 16.34 -4.22
C LEU A 68 -5.11 16.71 -4.73
N LYS A 69 -6.01 17.12 -3.82
CA LYS A 69 -7.38 17.56 -4.15
C LYS A 69 -7.43 18.60 -5.26
N LYS A 70 -6.51 19.59 -5.27
CA LYS A 70 -6.47 20.63 -6.32
C LYS A 70 -6.30 20.06 -7.73
N HIS A 71 -5.58 18.94 -7.89
CA HIS A 71 -5.42 18.27 -9.17
C HIS A 71 -6.69 17.49 -9.57
N ALA A 72 -7.32 16.82 -8.61
CA ALA A 72 -8.61 16.18 -8.82
C ALA A 72 -9.68 17.17 -9.27
N ASP A 73 -9.78 18.35 -8.61
CA ASP A 73 -10.71 19.43 -8.98
C ASP A 73 -10.42 20.00 -10.39
N ALA A 74 -9.15 20.10 -10.78
CA ALA A 74 -8.78 20.53 -12.12
C ALA A 74 -9.15 19.51 -13.20
N ILE A 75 -8.96 18.22 -12.93
CA ILE A 75 -9.29 17.11 -13.83
C ILE A 75 -10.81 16.93 -13.96
N ALA A 76 -11.58 17.13 -12.89
CA ALA A 76 -13.04 17.01 -12.86
C ALA A 76 -13.75 17.96 -13.84
N ARG A 77 -13.06 19.00 -14.32
CA ARG A 77 -13.58 19.93 -15.35
C ARG A 77 -13.68 19.32 -16.76
N PHE A 78 -13.04 18.16 -17.01
CA PHE A 78 -13.01 17.56 -18.34
C PHE A 78 -13.05 16.03 -18.36
N ALA A 79 -12.98 15.34 -17.22
CA ALA A 79 -13.08 13.90 -17.09
C ALA A 79 -13.75 13.53 -15.77
N ARG A 80 -14.37 12.33 -15.73
CA ARG A 80 -14.88 11.79 -14.47
C ARG A 80 -13.72 11.38 -13.57
N VAL A 81 -13.66 11.92 -12.36
CA VAL A 81 -12.68 11.52 -11.33
C VAL A 81 -13.30 10.48 -10.40
N ILE A 82 -12.59 9.39 -10.18
CA ILE A 82 -12.96 8.38 -9.18
C ILE A 82 -11.84 8.34 -8.13
N ALA A 83 -12.19 8.81 -6.94
CA ALA A 83 -11.30 8.79 -5.79
C ALA A 83 -11.48 7.49 -4.99
N THR A 84 -10.37 6.88 -4.62
CA THR A 84 -10.32 5.66 -3.80
C THR A 84 -9.58 5.93 -2.50
N GLU A 85 -9.97 5.23 -1.41
CA GLU A 85 -9.32 5.33 -0.10
C GLU A 85 -9.50 4.00 0.65
N PRO A 86 -8.96 2.88 0.18
CA PRO A 86 -9.08 1.62 0.91
C PRO A 86 -8.19 1.66 2.16
N LYS A 87 -8.79 1.41 3.33
CA LYS A 87 -8.13 1.35 4.63
C LYS A 87 -8.06 -0.07 5.18
N THR A 88 -8.86 -0.96 4.63
CA THR A 88 -8.95 -2.36 5.04
C THR A 88 -8.84 -3.29 3.85
N ILE A 89 -8.56 -4.57 4.11
CA ILE A 89 -8.61 -5.59 3.05
C ILE A 89 -10.02 -5.72 2.48
N ASP A 90 -11.04 -5.55 3.31
CA ASP A 90 -12.43 -5.59 2.83
C ASP A 90 -12.75 -4.41 1.90
N ASP A 91 -12.12 -3.25 2.11
CA ASP A 91 -12.22 -2.12 1.17
C ASP A 91 -11.46 -2.42 -0.13
N VAL A 92 -10.35 -3.13 -0.07
CA VAL A 92 -9.61 -3.60 -1.26
C VAL A 92 -10.46 -4.58 -2.06
N VAL A 93 -11.15 -5.51 -1.42
CA VAL A 93 -12.10 -6.43 -2.08
C VAL A 93 -13.17 -5.64 -2.83
N LYS A 94 -13.84 -4.70 -2.15
CA LYS A 94 -14.86 -3.82 -2.76
C LYS A 94 -14.29 -3.00 -3.92
N LEU A 95 -13.06 -2.51 -3.80
CA LEU A 95 -12.36 -1.78 -4.86
C LEU A 95 -12.14 -2.66 -6.10
N ILE A 96 -11.62 -3.88 -5.93
CA ILE A 96 -11.38 -4.82 -7.04
C ILE A 96 -12.71 -5.18 -7.73
N GLU A 97 -13.77 -5.45 -6.95
CA GLU A 97 -15.10 -5.72 -7.50
C GLU A 97 -15.68 -4.51 -8.25
N MET A 98 -15.54 -3.30 -7.70
CA MET A 98 -15.97 -2.06 -8.35
C MET A 98 -15.26 -1.87 -9.69
N LEU A 99 -13.93 -2.01 -9.73
CA LEU A 99 -13.15 -1.92 -10.96
C LEU A 99 -13.54 -3.02 -11.94
N GLY A 100 -13.76 -4.25 -11.48
CA GLY A 100 -14.24 -5.37 -12.29
C GLY A 100 -15.55 -5.04 -12.99
N ARG A 101 -16.54 -4.53 -12.27
CA ARG A 101 -17.83 -4.10 -12.85
C ARG A 101 -17.68 -2.96 -13.85
N MET A 102 -16.87 -1.95 -13.52
CA MET A 102 -16.68 -0.79 -14.39
C MET A 102 -16.00 -1.12 -15.71
N HIS A 103 -15.16 -2.14 -15.72
CA HIS A 103 -14.38 -2.57 -16.89
C HIS A 103 -14.90 -3.86 -17.52
N HIS A 104 -16.08 -4.38 -17.12
CA HIS A 104 -16.64 -5.64 -17.60
C HIS A 104 -15.66 -6.82 -17.43
N ARG A 105 -15.10 -6.94 -16.22
CA ARG A 105 -14.11 -7.96 -15.83
C ARG A 105 -14.51 -8.65 -14.51
N GLU A 106 -15.80 -8.83 -14.27
CA GLU A 106 -16.37 -9.32 -13.01
C GLU A 106 -15.82 -10.70 -12.63
N ARG A 107 -15.72 -11.60 -13.61
CA ARG A 107 -15.14 -12.94 -13.39
C ARG A 107 -13.70 -12.83 -12.91
N ARG A 108 -12.88 -12.00 -13.56
CA ARG A 108 -11.47 -11.83 -13.17
C ARG A 108 -11.35 -11.17 -11.80
N ALA A 109 -12.23 -10.22 -11.48
CA ALA A 109 -12.30 -9.63 -10.15
C ALA A 109 -12.59 -10.68 -9.06
N GLN A 110 -13.54 -11.59 -9.29
CA GLN A 110 -13.84 -12.70 -8.38
C GLN A 110 -12.64 -13.61 -8.16
N GLU A 111 -11.90 -13.96 -9.22
CA GLU A 111 -10.68 -14.77 -9.12
C GLU A 111 -9.61 -14.10 -8.25
N LEU A 112 -9.44 -12.77 -8.37
CA LEU A 112 -8.48 -12.00 -7.57
C LEU A 112 -8.94 -11.88 -6.11
N VAL A 113 -10.22 -11.64 -5.87
CA VAL A 113 -10.82 -11.60 -4.52
C VAL A 113 -10.66 -12.95 -3.83
N GLN A 114 -10.88 -14.06 -4.55
CA GLN A 114 -10.66 -15.40 -3.99
C GLN A 114 -9.20 -15.60 -3.56
N GLN A 115 -8.23 -15.14 -4.35
CA GLN A 115 -6.82 -15.21 -3.96
C GLN A 115 -6.51 -14.39 -2.70
N ILE A 116 -7.14 -13.23 -2.50
CA ILE A 116 -7.02 -12.47 -1.26
C ILE A 116 -7.57 -13.29 -0.09
N THR A 117 -8.76 -13.86 -0.25
CA THR A 117 -9.42 -14.66 0.78
C THR A 117 -8.59 -15.88 1.17
N ASP A 118 -8.06 -16.62 0.20
CA ASP A 118 -7.24 -17.82 0.41
C ASP A 118 -5.94 -17.53 1.16
N ASN A 119 -5.38 -16.33 1.00
CA ASN A 119 -4.16 -15.90 1.68
C ASN A 119 -4.41 -15.13 2.99
N ARG A 120 -5.67 -14.85 3.34
CA ARG A 120 -6.06 -14.21 4.60
C ARG A 120 -6.26 -15.27 5.69
N GLN A 121 -5.18 -15.94 6.08
CA GLN A 121 -5.23 -16.98 7.10
C GLN A 121 -4.74 -16.40 8.44
N GLN A 122 -5.57 -16.45 9.48
CA GLN A 122 -5.13 -16.12 10.82
C GLN A 122 -4.15 -17.18 11.33
N ARG A 123 -3.04 -16.73 11.88
CA ARG A 123 -1.97 -17.54 12.44
C ARG A 123 -1.69 -17.20 13.90
N THR A 124 -0.54 -17.63 14.41
CA THR A 124 -0.08 -17.30 15.76
C THR A 124 -0.10 -15.79 16.00
N SER A 125 -0.66 -15.36 17.12
CA SER A 125 -0.73 -13.94 17.46
C SER A 125 0.66 -13.40 17.77
N PHE A 126 1.04 -12.28 17.14
CA PHE A 126 2.26 -11.54 17.40
C PHE A 126 1.97 -10.03 17.46
N SER A 127 2.77 -9.29 18.21
CA SER A 127 2.70 -7.83 18.25
C SER A 127 3.66 -7.20 17.23
N PHE A 128 3.26 -6.06 16.64
CA PHE A 128 4.10 -5.41 15.65
C PHE A 128 4.01 -3.88 15.67
N VAL A 129 4.99 -3.25 15.04
CA VAL A 129 4.99 -1.84 14.65
C VAL A 129 5.60 -1.69 13.24
N VAL A 130 5.19 -0.64 12.52
CA VAL A 130 5.68 -0.34 11.17
C VAL A 130 6.02 1.15 11.07
N PRO A 131 7.30 1.55 10.96
CA PRO A 131 7.66 2.91 10.63
C PRO A 131 7.45 3.16 9.13
N ILE A 132 7.04 4.38 8.77
CA ILE A 132 6.85 4.79 7.37
C ILE A 132 7.69 6.01 6.99
N TRP A 133 8.26 6.71 7.97
CA TRP A 133 9.07 7.89 7.75
C TRP A 133 10.11 8.08 8.84
N LYS A 134 11.19 8.78 8.52
CA LYS A 134 12.29 9.15 9.43
C LYS A 134 12.57 10.65 9.34
N LYS A 135 12.77 11.29 10.48
CA LYS A 135 13.02 12.74 10.62
C LYS A 135 11.80 13.62 10.29
N PRO A 136 10.77 13.61 11.18
CA PRO A 136 10.67 12.81 12.41
C PRO A 136 10.31 11.35 12.10
N TRP A 137 10.50 10.44 13.07
CA TRP A 137 9.96 9.09 12.97
C TRP A 137 8.44 9.14 13.00
N MET A 138 7.82 8.48 12.03
CA MET A 138 6.37 8.33 11.92
C MET A 138 6.02 6.85 11.73
N TRP A 139 4.94 6.43 12.37
CA TRP A 139 4.54 5.02 12.46
C TRP A 139 3.12 4.81 11.97
N CYS A 140 2.78 3.60 11.55
CA CYS A 140 1.41 3.26 11.17
C CYS A 140 0.53 3.13 12.41
N GLY A 141 -0.51 3.96 12.49
CA GLY A 141 -1.61 3.82 13.44
C GLY A 141 -2.64 2.79 13.02
N GLY A 142 -3.64 2.52 13.87
CA GLY A 142 -4.61 1.45 13.66
C GLY A 142 -5.58 1.65 12.48
N ASP A 143 -5.79 2.89 12.05
CA ASP A 143 -6.70 3.23 10.95
C ASP A 143 -6.01 3.25 9.56
N THR A 144 -4.82 2.66 9.44
CA THR A 144 -4.06 2.58 8.19
C THR A 144 -4.25 1.24 7.50
N TYR A 145 -4.17 1.23 6.17
CA TYR A 145 -4.19 -0.01 5.38
C TYR A 145 -3.09 -0.99 5.81
N VAL A 146 -1.88 -0.49 6.07
CA VAL A 146 -0.74 -1.30 6.54
C VAL A 146 -1.05 -2.03 7.84
N SER A 147 -1.66 -1.34 8.81
CA SER A 147 -2.09 -1.96 10.07
C SER A 147 -3.08 -3.09 9.82
N ASN A 148 -4.12 -2.83 9.03
CA ASN A 148 -5.15 -3.82 8.73
C ASN A 148 -4.60 -5.01 7.94
N LEU A 149 -3.65 -4.80 7.02
CA LEU A 149 -2.98 -5.87 6.27
C LEU A 149 -2.31 -6.87 7.22
N VAL A 150 -1.50 -6.39 8.16
CA VAL A 150 -0.77 -7.25 9.10
C VAL A 150 -1.73 -7.86 10.14
N GLU A 151 -2.71 -7.10 10.62
CA GLU A 151 -3.73 -7.61 11.56
C GLU A 151 -4.60 -8.71 10.94
N SER A 152 -4.80 -8.70 9.62
CA SER A 152 -5.59 -9.71 8.92
C SER A 152 -5.00 -11.13 8.96
N VAL A 153 -3.72 -11.26 9.31
CA VAL A 153 -3.02 -12.54 9.47
C VAL A 153 -2.68 -12.87 10.92
N GLY A 154 -3.21 -12.12 11.90
CA GLY A 154 -3.03 -12.38 13.33
C GLY A 154 -2.10 -11.39 14.06
N GLY A 155 -1.53 -10.42 13.37
CA GLY A 155 -0.73 -9.36 13.98
C GLY A 155 -1.57 -8.46 14.89
N ARG A 156 -0.97 -7.90 15.94
CA ARG A 156 -1.56 -6.88 16.81
C ARG A 156 -0.68 -5.62 16.76
N ASN A 157 -1.16 -4.57 16.12
CA ASN A 157 -0.46 -3.29 16.09
C ASN A 157 -0.41 -2.68 17.48
N LEU A 158 0.80 -2.43 18.02
CA LEU A 158 0.96 -1.79 19.35
C LEU A 158 0.56 -0.31 19.36
N LEU A 159 0.43 0.30 18.18
CA LEU A 159 -0.04 1.68 18.00
C LEU A 159 -1.50 1.74 17.48
N ARG A 160 -2.29 0.68 17.64
CA ARG A 160 -3.66 0.57 17.13
C ARG A 160 -4.60 1.68 17.62
N GLU A 161 -4.38 2.25 18.80
CA GLU A 161 -5.18 3.36 19.35
C GLU A 161 -4.74 4.74 18.81
N ARG A 162 -3.67 4.79 18.03
CA ARG A 162 -3.23 5.99 17.33
C ARG A 162 -3.81 6.03 15.94
N THR A 163 -4.12 7.25 15.45
CA THR A 163 -4.69 7.46 14.12
C THR A 163 -3.63 7.92 13.13
N ARG A 164 -3.80 7.55 11.87
CA ARG A 164 -2.97 7.93 10.73
C ARG A 164 -1.50 7.54 10.96
N TYR A 165 -0.62 8.51 10.94
CA TYR A 165 0.83 8.32 11.01
C TYR A 165 1.41 9.17 12.13
N PRO A 166 1.24 8.77 13.41
CA PRO A 166 1.76 9.53 14.55
C PRO A 166 3.27 9.67 14.50
N SER A 167 3.74 10.86 14.88
CA SER A 167 5.17 11.13 15.08
C SER A 167 5.54 10.78 16.53
N ILE A 168 6.28 9.68 16.71
CA ILE A 168 6.69 9.15 18.03
C ILE A 168 8.17 8.75 17.94
N GLY A 169 8.93 8.97 19.02
CA GLY A 169 10.33 8.60 19.10
C GLY A 169 10.55 7.08 19.04
N VAL A 170 11.70 6.65 18.50
CA VAL A 170 12.05 5.23 18.39
C VAL A 170 12.05 4.55 19.76
N ASP A 171 12.70 5.18 20.75
CA ASP A 171 12.83 4.61 22.10
C ASP A 171 11.47 4.41 22.76
N GLU A 172 10.52 5.36 22.56
CA GLU A 172 9.16 5.26 23.09
C GLU A 172 8.38 4.11 22.45
N VAL A 173 8.49 3.93 21.13
CA VAL A 173 7.79 2.85 20.42
C VAL A 173 8.40 1.49 20.74
N LEU A 174 9.73 1.37 20.78
CA LEU A 174 10.39 0.09 21.04
C LEU A 174 10.31 -0.31 22.53
N ALA A 175 10.08 0.63 23.44
CA ALA A 175 9.75 0.33 24.85
C ALA A 175 8.42 -0.42 25.02
N LEU A 176 7.54 -0.43 23.98
CA LEU A 176 6.33 -1.27 23.95
C LEU A 176 6.64 -2.75 23.70
N GLN A 177 7.89 -3.09 23.40
CA GLN A 177 8.40 -4.45 23.16
C GLN A 177 7.62 -5.20 22.05
N PRO A 178 7.62 -4.70 20.79
CA PRO A 178 7.01 -5.42 19.68
C PRO A 178 7.77 -6.73 19.39
N ASP A 179 7.04 -7.80 19.09
CA ASP A 179 7.63 -9.04 18.59
C ASP A 179 8.28 -8.82 17.22
N ILE A 180 7.70 -7.92 16.40
CA ILE A 180 8.21 -7.64 15.06
C ILE A 180 8.18 -6.13 14.77
N VAL A 181 9.29 -5.61 14.27
CA VAL A 181 9.36 -4.31 13.60
C VAL A 181 9.47 -4.59 12.09
N PHE A 182 8.40 -4.34 11.34
CA PHE A 182 8.44 -4.42 9.88
C PHE A 182 9.01 -3.15 9.28
N LEU A 183 10.04 -3.25 8.45
CA LEU A 183 10.76 -2.10 7.88
C LEU A 183 10.62 -2.08 6.34
N PRO A 184 9.53 -1.51 5.78
CA PRO A 184 9.39 -1.35 4.34
C PRO A 184 10.34 -0.27 3.81
N ASP A 185 10.82 -0.38 2.55
CA ASP A 185 11.73 0.60 1.94
C ASP A 185 11.01 1.76 1.24
N GLU A 186 9.68 1.84 1.36
CA GLU A 186 8.85 2.98 0.94
C GLU A 186 7.66 3.21 1.89
N PRO A 187 7.11 4.43 1.99
CA PRO A 187 7.46 5.64 1.22
C PRO A 187 8.82 6.28 1.60
N TYR A 188 9.43 5.90 2.72
CA TYR A 188 10.78 6.33 3.09
C TYR A 188 11.78 5.22 2.76
N ALA A 189 12.87 5.57 2.09
CA ALA A 189 13.92 4.62 1.71
C ALA A 189 14.76 4.20 2.95
N PHE A 190 14.19 3.35 3.79
CA PHE A 190 14.92 2.77 4.92
C PHE A 190 16.06 1.87 4.41
N THR A 191 17.16 1.91 5.15
CA THR A 191 18.39 1.20 4.80
C THR A 191 18.70 0.07 5.80
N GLN A 192 19.67 -0.79 5.46
CA GLN A 192 20.18 -1.80 6.38
C GLN A 192 20.77 -1.16 7.67
N ALA A 193 21.32 0.07 7.59
CA ALA A 193 21.79 0.79 8.76
C ALA A 193 20.64 1.18 9.71
N ASP A 194 19.46 1.50 9.15
CA ASP A 194 18.25 1.75 9.93
C ASP A 194 17.75 0.47 10.61
N ALA A 195 17.76 -0.66 9.89
CA ALA A 195 17.42 -1.96 10.47
C ALA A 195 18.34 -2.33 11.65
N HIS A 196 19.66 -2.16 11.50
CA HIS A 196 20.61 -2.39 12.56
C HIS A 196 20.42 -1.43 13.76
N HIS A 197 20.06 -0.16 13.49
CA HIS A 197 19.75 0.80 14.56
C HIS A 197 18.54 0.35 15.37
N LEU A 198 17.42 0.02 14.70
CA LEU A 198 16.20 -0.46 15.35
C LEU A 198 16.43 -1.76 16.12
N ALA A 199 17.18 -2.71 15.56
CA ALA A 199 17.50 -3.98 16.24
C ALA A 199 18.31 -3.76 17.53
N ARG A 200 19.32 -2.87 17.51
CA ARG A 200 20.10 -2.53 18.72
C ARG A 200 19.24 -1.85 19.78
N THR A 201 18.39 -0.91 19.40
CA THR A 201 17.51 -0.22 20.33
C THR A 201 16.50 -1.19 20.95
N LEU A 202 15.94 -2.09 20.13
CA LEU A 202 15.01 -3.11 20.59
C LEU A 202 15.67 -4.07 21.60
N SER A 203 16.87 -4.56 21.31
CA SER A 203 17.64 -5.43 22.22
C SER A 203 18.07 -4.73 23.52
N ALA A 204 18.29 -3.42 23.50
CA ALA A 204 18.60 -2.65 24.69
C ALA A 204 17.38 -2.44 25.61
N SER A 205 16.17 -2.52 25.05
CA SER A 205 14.90 -2.28 25.75
C SER A 205 14.28 -3.55 26.35
N ALA A 206 14.81 -4.75 26.04
CA ALA A 206 14.20 -6.03 26.40
C ALA A 206 15.23 -7.14 26.67
N PRO A 207 14.90 -8.16 27.51
CA PRO A 207 15.75 -9.35 27.72
C PRO A 207 15.88 -10.22 26.45
N ALA A 208 16.81 -11.20 26.49
CA ALA A 208 17.38 -11.95 25.36
C ALA A 208 16.45 -12.70 24.38
N GLU A 209 15.14 -12.67 24.56
CA GLU A 209 14.14 -13.27 23.64
C GLU A 209 13.28 -12.22 22.92
N SER A 210 13.73 -10.99 22.90
CA SER A 210 12.99 -9.86 22.39
C SER A 210 13.00 -9.77 20.86
N GLY A 211 11.91 -9.29 20.34
CA GLY A 211 11.48 -9.01 19.00
C GLY A 211 12.55 -8.77 17.92
N ARG A 212 12.17 -8.95 16.69
CA ARG A 212 13.08 -8.87 15.53
C ARG A 212 12.69 -7.75 14.57
N VAL A 213 13.67 -7.25 13.84
CA VAL A 213 13.46 -6.33 12.72
C VAL A 213 13.47 -7.15 11.43
N ILE A 214 12.39 -7.03 10.65
CA ILE A 214 12.25 -7.64 9.33
C ILE A 214 12.33 -6.53 8.29
N GLY A 215 13.39 -6.53 7.52
CA GLY A 215 13.63 -5.53 6.47
C GLY A 215 15.06 -5.02 6.44
N PRO A 216 15.33 -4.03 5.54
CA PRO A 216 14.35 -3.45 4.62
C PRO A 216 13.88 -4.46 3.56
N PHE A 217 12.59 -4.37 3.22
CA PHE A 217 11.96 -5.17 2.17
C PHE A 217 11.15 -4.27 1.22
N PRO A 218 10.78 -4.74 0.00
CA PRO A 218 10.03 -3.94 -0.96
C PRO A 218 8.73 -3.41 -0.36
N GLY A 219 8.68 -2.12 -0.08
CA GLY A 219 7.61 -1.47 0.68
C GLY A 219 6.26 -1.54 0.00
N HIS A 220 6.23 -1.62 -1.36
CA HIS A 220 4.98 -1.82 -2.11
C HIS A 220 4.19 -3.08 -1.67
N LEU A 221 4.84 -4.06 -1.02
CA LEU A 221 4.14 -5.22 -0.44
C LEU A 221 3.19 -4.82 0.71
N PHE A 222 3.49 -3.72 1.39
CA PHE A 222 2.71 -3.21 2.50
C PHE A 222 1.92 -1.94 2.16
N THR A 223 2.45 -1.10 1.30
CA THR A 223 1.89 0.23 1.04
C THR A 223 0.95 0.28 -0.17
N TRP A 224 1.07 -0.69 -1.12
CA TRP A 224 0.21 -0.73 -2.28
C TRP A 224 -1.01 -1.64 -2.05
N HIS A 225 -2.19 -1.04 -2.07
CA HIS A 225 -3.47 -1.75 -2.03
C HIS A 225 -3.86 -2.31 -3.42
N GLY A 226 -5.03 -2.93 -3.54
CA GLY A 226 -5.48 -3.56 -4.77
C GLY A 226 -4.91 -4.96 -4.93
N VAL A 227 -4.54 -5.35 -6.15
CA VAL A 227 -4.02 -6.71 -6.42
C VAL A 227 -2.72 -7.01 -5.67
N ARG A 228 -1.92 -5.99 -5.35
CA ARG A 228 -0.66 -6.13 -4.59
C ARG A 228 -0.88 -6.68 -3.18
N THR A 229 -2.08 -6.53 -2.62
CA THR A 229 -2.49 -7.17 -1.35
C THR A 229 -2.22 -8.67 -1.33
N ILE A 230 -2.39 -9.37 -2.46
CA ILE A 230 -2.11 -10.81 -2.57
C ILE A 230 -0.63 -11.10 -2.28
N ALA A 231 0.27 -10.32 -2.86
CA ALA A 231 1.71 -10.47 -2.63
C ALA A 231 2.11 -10.09 -1.19
N GLY A 232 1.50 -9.03 -0.63
CA GLY A 232 1.71 -8.63 0.76
C GLY A 232 1.28 -9.72 1.75
N LEU A 233 0.12 -10.33 1.56
CA LEU A 233 -0.35 -11.45 2.37
C LEU A 233 0.58 -12.66 2.26
N LYS A 234 1.01 -13.04 1.06
CA LYS A 234 1.97 -14.15 0.86
C LYS A 234 3.29 -13.88 1.58
N PHE A 235 3.83 -12.67 1.46
CA PHE A 235 5.04 -12.27 2.18
C PHE A 235 4.88 -12.42 3.70
N LEU A 236 3.75 -11.99 4.27
CA LEU A 236 3.46 -12.16 5.69
C LEU A 236 3.39 -13.63 6.11
N LEU A 237 2.81 -14.50 5.26
CA LEU A 237 2.77 -15.93 5.51
C LEU A 237 4.16 -16.60 5.50
N GLU A 238 5.08 -16.14 4.62
CA GLU A 238 6.46 -16.62 4.56
C GLU A 238 7.29 -16.16 5.77
N VAL A 239 7.04 -14.95 6.25
CA VAL A 239 7.69 -14.42 7.45
C VAL A 239 7.33 -15.25 8.68
N ASP A 240 6.06 -15.58 8.83
CA ASP A 240 5.54 -16.33 9.98
C ASP A 240 6.09 -17.78 10.02
N SER A 241 6.33 -18.41 8.86
CA SER A 241 6.90 -19.77 8.82
C SER A 241 8.32 -19.86 9.41
N LYS A 242 8.94 -18.71 9.73
CA LYS A 242 10.28 -18.57 10.33
C LYS A 242 10.21 -18.10 11.79
N ILE A 243 9.01 -17.93 12.36
CA ILE A 243 8.74 -17.67 13.78
C ILE A 243 8.53 -18.97 14.51
#